data_3133c32b2d3dfbe45266793bfc5bb925
#
_entry.id   3133c32b2d3dfbe45266793bfc5bb925
#
_cell.length_a   1.000
_cell.length_b   1.000
_cell.length_c   1.000
_cell.angle_alpha   90.00
_cell.angle_beta   90.00
_cell.angle_gamma   90.00
#
_symmetry.space_group_name_H-M   'P 1'
#
loop_
_entity.id
_entity.type
_entity.pdbx_description
1 polymer ?
#
loop_
_entity_poly.entity_id
_entity_poly.type
_entity_poly.pdbx_seq_one_letter_code
_entity_poly.pdbx_strand_id
1 'polypeptide(L)'
;MKNIFKNTGYRLFTKQQPESVKISFSYIPNPDGSVRWFWNSNSKKPLFLKFYNIATFKAKMFSLFVKLLFVLRLQKLAFKKETLHYIADEKPIFDIEGDWAIFTGTVGPNNKCLLYSNGCFYKIADTVNAKKLIKKECTALSYAAKSSLYTIPSALLHNESILQLSDISENGNRKNEFGEIHAKALLGIKERYQGSCRISEWKYFQSLKEHFSAIRDERIPPNMIRKLNTILTDINENESIDLSFSHGDFTSWNCYIKDHTLAIYDWELASFERPKGFDFFHFIIQNGILIQKKSWKNIFKEIKEKNAIAFQYDDKELEKYLKFYLLTNLLSYLKIYSEQEKWHVQIHWLLKTWTEALNIFLTENNTERELLIMDIFDQLYYTPYATLKFNNETPENLKLNSDIDMIISSRNAKKMIAFLSANSLVQNITTVEKSFMYSVRIITKHHEILNLDLISQLKWKYLQIMDTNEVLANKFKNSFGVYKVSEKDTARFIHLF
;
A
#
# COMPACT_ATOMS: atom_id res chain seq x y z
N MET A 1 -20.29 11.74 -13.34
CA MET A 1 -20.52 13.19 -13.21
C MET A 1 -21.96 13.51 -12.82
N LYS A 2 -22.98 13.16 -13.61
CA LYS A 2 -24.40 13.52 -13.32
C LYS A 2 -24.87 13.12 -11.91
N ASN A 3 -24.51 11.93 -11.42
CA ASN A 3 -24.91 11.46 -10.08
C ASN A 3 -24.29 12.30 -8.95
N ILE A 4 -23.04 12.75 -9.11
CA ILE A 4 -22.36 13.58 -8.11
C ILE A 4 -23.12 14.88 -7.91
N PHE A 5 -23.46 15.55 -9.04
CA PHE A 5 -24.20 16.81 -8.99
C PHE A 5 -25.64 16.61 -8.50
N LYS A 6 -26.29 15.51 -8.88
CA LYS A 6 -27.64 15.18 -8.37
C LYS A 6 -27.63 15.05 -6.84
N ASN A 7 -26.63 14.35 -6.30
CA ASN A 7 -26.51 14.17 -4.83
C ASN A 7 -26.21 15.50 -4.11
N THR A 8 -25.65 16.50 -4.80
CA THR A 8 -25.29 17.79 -4.23
C THR A 8 -26.31 18.91 -4.54
N GLY A 9 -27.47 18.56 -5.11
CA GLY A 9 -28.56 19.52 -5.35
C GLY A 9 -28.52 20.19 -6.72
N TYR A 10 -27.93 19.53 -7.76
CA TYR A 10 -27.90 20.05 -9.12
C TYR A 10 -28.25 18.99 -10.15
N ARG A 11 -29.10 19.35 -11.12
CA ARG A 11 -29.41 18.52 -12.29
C ARG A 11 -28.68 19.05 -13.50
N LEU A 12 -27.80 18.22 -14.11
CA LEU A 12 -27.01 18.59 -15.29
C LEU A 12 -27.61 18.09 -16.59
N PHE A 13 -27.58 18.95 -17.63
CA PHE A 13 -28.08 18.69 -18.96
C PHE A 13 -27.03 19.02 -20.02
N THR A 14 -26.99 18.23 -21.09
CA THR A 14 -26.12 18.47 -22.26
C THR A 14 -26.72 19.51 -23.24
N LYS A 15 -28.04 19.65 -23.22
CA LYS A 15 -28.78 20.65 -24.03
C LYS A 15 -29.46 21.62 -23.07
N GLN A 16 -29.67 22.85 -23.52
CA GLN A 16 -30.41 23.85 -22.79
C GLN A 16 -31.83 23.36 -22.50
N GLN A 17 -32.26 23.55 -21.27
CA GLN A 17 -33.62 23.32 -20.79
C GLN A 17 -34.24 24.66 -20.36
N PRO A 18 -35.56 24.76 -20.27
CA PRO A 18 -36.18 25.90 -19.61
C PRO A 18 -35.58 26.12 -18.23
N GLU A 19 -35.32 27.37 -17.84
CA GLU A 19 -34.74 27.79 -16.56
C GLU A 19 -33.32 27.25 -16.26
N SER A 20 -32.67 26.55 -17.20
CA SER A 20 -31.30 26.06 -17.00
C SER A 20 -30.25 27.15 -17.26
N VAL A 21 -29.24 27.17 -16.37
CA VAL A 21 -28.10 28.07 -16.47
C VAL A 21 -26.90 27.35 -17.10
N LYS A 22 -26.17 28.05 -17.96
CA LYS A 22 -24.98 27.52 -18.65
C LYS A 22 -23.76 27.55 -17.74
N ILE A 23 -23.01 26.46 -17.64
CA ILE A 23 -21.75 26.38 -16.90
C ILE A 23 -20.67 25.62 -17.67
N SER A 24 -19.41 26.04 -17.50
CA SER A 24 -18.26 25.41 -18.15
C SER A 24 -17.33 24.79 -17.11
N PHE A 25 -16.94 23.54 -17.33
CA PHE A 25 -16.01 22.79 -16.51
C PHE A 25 -14.69 22.58 -17.24
N SER A 26 -13.59 22.75 -16.54
CA SER A 26 -12.27 22.29 -16.99
C SER A 26 -11.94 20.95 -16.34
N TYR A 27 -11.23 20.06 -17.04
CA TYR A 27 -10.95 18.73 -16.50
C TYR A 27 -9.62 18.13 -16.96
N ILE A 28 -9.12 17.18 -16.19
CA ILE A 28 -7.97 16.32 -16.49
C ILE A 28 -8.47 14.88 -16.52
N PRO A 29 -8.27 14.13 -17.64
CA PRO A 29 -8.66 12.73 -17.73
C PRO A 29 -7.64 11.79 -17.10
N ASN A 30 -8.09 10.58 -16.76
CA ASN A 30 -7.24 9.42 -16.53
C ASN A 30 -6.67 8.89 -17.87
N PRO A 31 -5.68 7.98 -17.85
CA PRO A 31 -5.17 7.33 -19.07
C PRO A 31 -6.22 6.55 -19.87
N ASP A 32 -7.28 6.06 -19.22
CA ASP A 32 -8.41 5.37 -19.85
C ASP A 32 -9.47 6.32 -20.45
N GLY A 33 -9.22 7.64 -20.38
CA GLY A 33 -10.12 8.67 -20.87
C GLY A 33 -11.23 9.09 -19.91
N SER A 34 -11.44 8.40 -18.81
CA SER A 34 -12.37 8.82 -17.75
C SER A 34 -11.89 10.12 -17.09
N VAL A 35 -12.82 10.93 -16.57
CA VAL A 35 -12.47 12.19 -15.90
C VAL A 35 -11.91 11.88 -14.52
N ARG A 36 -10.72 12.41 -14.21
CA ARG A 36 -10.07 12.28 -12.89
C ARG A 36 -10.34 13.46 -11.97
N TRP A 37 -10.07 14.67 -12.47
CA TRP A 37 -10.34 15.93 -11.77
C TRP A 37 -11.12 16.85 -12.68
N PHE A 38 -12.08 17.55 -12.15
CA PHE A 38 -12.75 18.63 -12.85
C PHE A 38 -13.13 19.75 -11.88
N TRP A 39 -13.23 20.97 -12.41
CA TRP A 39 -13.46 22.19 -11.64
C TRP A 39 -14.17 23.24 -12.47
N ASN A 40 -14.72 24.27 -11.80
CA ASN A 40 -15.29 25.42 -12.52
C ASN A 40 -14.21 26.09 -13.36
N SER A 41 -14.45 26.22 -14.68
CA SER A 41 -13.48 26.82 -15.62
C SER A 41 -13.14 28.27 -15.29
N ASN A 42 -13.96 28.97 -14.53
CA ASN A 42 -13.73 30.33 -14.08
C ASN A 42 -12.93 30.44 -12.78
N SER A 43 -12.64 29.31 -12.12
CA SER A 43 -11.81 29.30 -10.90
C SER A 43 -10.46 29.95 -11.15
N LYS A 44 -10.07 30.83 -10.22
CA LYS A 44 -8.79 31.54 -10.26
C LYS A 44 -7.66 30.75 -9.59
N LYS A 45 -8.00 29.74 -8.79
CA LYS A 45 -7.07 28.89 -8.05
C LYS A 45 -7.17 27.43 -8.51
N PRO A 46 -6.05 26.69 -8.57
CA PRO A 46 -6.05 25.28 -8.94
C PRO A 46 -6.50 24.39 -7.78
N LEU A 47 -7.76 24.49 -7.37
CA LEU A 47 -8.30 23.81 -6.18
C LEU A 47 -8.20 22.28 -6.25
N PHE A 48 -8.17 21.69 -7.45
CA PHE A 48 -7.97 20.25 -7.62
C PHE A 48 -6.60 19.76 -7.06
N LEU A 49 -5.63 20.65 -6.89
CA LEU A 49 -4.36 20.31 -6.22
C LEU A 49 -4.53 19.98 -4.72
N LYS A 50 -5.65 20.31 -4.10
CA LYS A 50 -6.00 19.89 -2.75
C LYS A 50 -6.13 18.36 -2.62
N PHE A 51 -6.48 17.68 -3.74
CA PHE A 51 -6.57 16.22 -3.82
C PHE A 51 -5.26 15.55 -4.27
N TYR A 52 -4.23 16.35 -4.60
CA TYR A 52 -3.01 15.85 -5.21
C TYR A 52 -1.92 15.63 -4.17
N ASN A 53 -1.38 14.40 -4.11
CA ASN A 53 -0.28 14.10 -3.22
C ASN A 53 1.05 14.59 -3.81
N ILE A 54 1.66 15.61 -3.18
CA ILE A 54 2.89 16.27 -3.64
C ILE A 54 4.13 15.64 -2.96
N ALA A 55 4.14 14.33 -2.72
CA ALA A 55 5.24 13.67 -2.00
C ALA A 55 6.52 13.48 -2.84
N THR A 56 6.41 13.36 -4.19
CA THR A 56 7.55 13.10 -5.06
C THR A 56 8.04 14.37 -5.76
N PHE A 57 9.30 14.35 -6.22
CA PHE A 57 9.85 15.47 -7.01
C PHE A 57 9.03 15.78 -8.26
N LYS A 58 8.62 14.74 -9.01
CA LYS A 58 7.74 14.89 -10.18
C LYS A 58 6.40 15.54 -9.81
N ALA A 59 5.81 15.15 -8.67
CA ALA A 59 4.56 15.73 -8.20
C ALA A 59 4.72 17.20 -7.79
N LYS A 60 5.87 17.57 -7.18
CA LYS A 60 6.19 18.97 -6.86
C LYS A 60 6.32 19.82 -8.11
N MET A 61 7.05 19.34 -9.13
CA MET A 61 7.19 20.02 -10.42
C MET A 61 5.85 20.21 -11.12
N PHE A 62 5.02 19.16 -11.17
CA PHE A 62 3.66 19.27 -11.74
C PHE A 62 2.81 20.32 -11.00
N SER A 63 2.82 20.29 -9.66
CA SER A 63 2.08 21.27 -8.87
C SER A 63 2.55 22.70 -9.11
N LEU A 64 3.88 22.93 -9.20
CA LEU A 64 4.45 24.23 -9.51
C LEU A 64 4.03 24.71 -10.92
N PHE A 65 4.14 23.84 -11.92
CA PHE A 65 3.72 24.13 -13.28
C PHE A 65 2.24 24.52 -13.37
N VAL A 66 1.37 23.75 -12.72
CA VAL A 66 -0.07 24.05 -12.66
C VAL A 66 -0.32 25.41 -12.00
N LYS A 67 0.31 25.69 -10.85
CA LYS A 67 0.18 27.00 -10.17
C LYS A 67 0.60 28.15 -11.09
N LEU A 68 1.70 27.98 -11.85
CA LEU A 68 2.17 28.98 -12.80
C LEU A 68 1.15 29.21 -13.92
N LEU A 69 0.54 28.15 -14.48
CA LEU A 69 -0.53 28.28 -15.49
C LEU A 69 -1.71 29.11 -14.98
N PHE A 70 -2.11 28.93 -13.72
CA PHE A 70 -3.20 29.71 -13.11
C PHE A 70 -2.80 31.15 -12.85
N VAL A 71 -1.58 31.43 -12.41
CA VAL A 71 -1.05 32.79 -12.21
C VAL A 71 -1.02 33.55 -13.54
N LEU A 72 -0.54 32.90 -14.61
CA LEU A 72 -0.47 33.46 -15.95
C LEU A 72 -1.83 33.47 -16.70
N ARG A 73 -2.89 32.95 -16.10
CA ARG A 73 -4.24 32.81 -16.69
C ARG A 73 -4.26 31.95 -17.96
N LEU A 74 -3.29 31.05 -18.15
CA LEU A 74 -3.16 30.14 -19.28
C LEU A 74 -3.93 28.83 -19.10
N GLN A 75 -4.54 28.58 -17.91
CA GLN A 75 -5.31 27.36 -17.61
C GLN A 75 -6.45 27.11 -18.63
N LYS A 76 -7.02 28.19 -19.21
CA LYS A 76 -8.11 28.06 -20.20
C LYS A 76 -7.65 27.43 -21.52
N LEU A 77 -6.36 27.50 -21.84
CA LEU A 77 -5.76 26.91 -23.05
C LEU A 77 -5.16 25.51 -22.75
N ALA A 78 -4.71 25.29 -21.54
CA ALA A 78 -3.97 24.09 -21.16
C ALA A 78 -4.87 22.88 -20.85
N PHE A 79 -6.11 23.08 -20.39
CA PHE A 79 -7.00 22.02 -19.94
C PHE A 79 -8.21 21.84 -20.85
N LYS A 80 -8.67 20.58 -20.95
CA LYS A 80 -9.90 20.26 -21.68
C LYS A 80 -11.10 20.90 -20.99
N LYS A 81 -12.13 21.28 -21.79
CA LYS A 81 -13.36 21.91 -21.30
C LYS A 81 -14.60 21.18 -21.80
N GLU A 82 -15.62 21.22 -20.99
CA GLU A 82 -16.96 20.79 -21.32
C GLU A 82 -17.96 21.84 -20.84
N THR A 83 -18.98 22.10 -21.63
CA THR A 83 -20.04 23.04 -21.30
C THR A 83 -21.35 22.29 -21.14
N LEU A 84 -22.00 22.50 -20.01
CA LEU A 84 -23.26 21.87 -19.62
C LEU A 84 -24.24 22.95 -19.17
N HIS A 85 -25.49 22.57 -18.99
CA HIS A 85 -26.53 23.37 -18.40
C HIS A 85 -26.94 22.74 -17.07
N TYR A 86 -27.29 23.54 -16.05
CA TYR A 86 -27.75 23.05 -14.78
C TYR A 86 -29.04 23.73 -14.31
N ILE A 87 -29.79 23.03 -13.48
CA ILE A 87 -30.88 23.53 -12.68
C ILE A 87 -30.52 23.19 -11.21
N ALA A 88 -30.56 24.20 -10.32
CA ALA A 88 -30.33 24.01 -8.90
C ALA A 88 -31.62 23.58 -8.21
N ASP A 89 -31.53 22.70 -7.22
CA ASP A 89 -32.57 22.43 -6.28
C ASP A 89 -32.66 23.58 -5.25
N GLU A 90 -33.66 23.59 -4.37
CA GLU A 90 -33.88 24.69 -3.40
C GLU A 90 -32.70 24.94 -2.44
N LYS A 91 -31.95 23.90 -2.09
CA LYS A 91 -30.82 23.97 -1.14
C LYS A 91 -29.62 23.15 -1.62
N PRO A 92 -28.85 23.64 -2.57
CA PRO A 92 -27.63 22.97 -2.99
C PRO A 92 -26.56 23.03 -1.88
N ILE A 93 -25.72 22.00 -1.81
CA ILE A 93 -24.69 21.85 -0.76
C ILE A 93 -23.52 22.81 -0.96
N PHE A 94 -23.23 23.21 -2.19
CA PHE A 94 -22.16 24.15 -2.53
C PHE A 94 -22.63 25.10 -3.65
N ASP A 95 -21.93 26.21 -3.84
CA ASP A 95 -22.18 27.13 -4.93
C ASP A 95 -21.48 26.64 -6.21
N ILE A 96 -22.26 26.24 -7.22
CA ILE A 96 -21.75 25.72 -8.49
C ILE A 96 -21.09 26.82 -9.34
N GLU A 97 -21.44 28.10 -9.17
CA GLU A 97 -20.84 29.22 -9.88
C GLU A 97 -19.53 29.70 -9.21
N GLY A 98 -19.35 29.36 -7.94
CA GLY A 98 -18.16 29.70 -7.15
C GLY A 98 -16.92 28.87 -7.47
N ASP A 99 -15.94 28.95 -6.59
CA ASP A 99 -14.69 28.21 -6.68
C ASP A 99 -14.85 26.82 -6.05
N TRP A 100 -14.74 25.79 -6.87
CA TRP A 100 -14.77 24.38 -6.44
C TRP A 100 -13.95 23.47 -7.34
N ALA A 101 -13.61 22.30 -6.84
CA ALA A 101 -13.00 21.22 -7.60
C ALA A 101 -13.51 19.85 -7.12
N ILE A 102 -13.56 18.88 -8.02
CA ILE A 102 -13.98 17.51 -7.73
C ILE A 102 -12.91 16.53 -8.20
N PHE A 103 -12.62 15.56 -7.33
CA PHE A 103 -11.92 14.32 -7.64
C PHE A 103 -12.92 13.18 -7.69
N THR A 104 -12.95 12.43 -8.79
CA THR A 104 -13.97 11.38 -9.02
C THR A 104 -13.71 10.10 -8.22
N GLY A 105 -12.62 10.07 -7.44
CA GLY A 105 -12.25 8.89 -6.66
C GLY A 105 -11.54 7.81 -7.48
N THR A 106 -11.24 6.71 -6.80
CA THR A 106 -10.65 5.50 -7.39
C THR A 106 -11.77 4.50 -7.64
N VAL A 107 -11.82 3.89 -8.82
CA VAL A 107 -12.86 2.90 -9.16
C VAL A 107 -12.81 1.71 -8.19
N GLY A 108 -13.96 1.36 -7.61
CA GLY A 108 -14.07 0.24 -6.66
C GLY A 108 -15.30 0.33 -5.77
N PRO A 109 -15.61 -0.71 -4.98
CA PRO A 109 -16.81 -0.78 -4.14
C PRO A 109 -16.85 0.29 -3.04
N ASN A 110 -15.68 0.84 -2.66
CA ASN A 110 -15.52 1.89 -1.66
C ASN A 110 -15.35 3.27 -2.29
N ASN A 111 -15.66 3.41 -3.59
CA ASN A 111 -15.47 4.67 -4.31
C ASN A 111 -16.26 5.81 -3.68
N LYS A 112 -15.57 6.90 -3.43
CA LYS A 112 -16.11 8.19 -2.98
C LYS A 112 -15.57 9.28 -3.87
N CYS A 113 -16.45 10.20 -4.26
CA CYS A 113 -16.02 11.43 -4.89
C CYS A 113 -15.70 12.46 -3.80
N LEU A 114 -14.65 13.25 -4.03
CA LEU A 114 -14.27 14.34 -3.14
C LEU A 114 -14.54 15.66 -3.82
N LEU A 115 -15.43 16.49 -3.26
CA LEU A 115 -15.63 17.87 -3.66
C LEU A 115 -14.92 18.78 -2.66
N TYR A 116 -14.22 19.79 -3.14
CA TYR A 116 -13.69 20.88 -2.33
C TYR A 116 -14.36 22.20 -2.73
N SER A 117 -14.92 22.89 -1.76
CA SER A 117 -15.53 24.22 -1.92
C SER A 117 -15.55 24.95 -0.59
N ASN A 118 -15.34 26.28 -0.59
CA ASN A 118 -15.45 27.16 0.56
C ASN A 118 -14.72 26.67 1.83
N GLY A 119 -13.49 26.18 1.67
CA GLY A 119 -12.68 25.71 2.80
C GLY A 119 -13.13 24.37 3.39
N CYS A 120 -14.00 23.63 2.71
CA CYS A 120 -14.51 22.34 3.14
C CYS A 120 -14.29 21.25 2.07
N PHE A 121 -14.01 20.03 2.53
CA PHE A 121 -14.09 18.82 1.74
C PHE A 121 -15.44 18.16 1.94
N TYR A 122 -16.03 17.65 0.87
CA TYR A 122 -17.25 16.85 0.91
C TYR A 122 -16.93 15.46 0.34
N LYS A 123 -17.06 14.43 1.17
CA LYS A 123 -17.00 13.03 0.72
C LYS A 123 -18.39 12.60 0.28
N ILE A 124 -18.55 12.30 -1.01
CA ILE A 124 -19.83 11.92 -1.63
C ILE A 124 -19.77 10.43 -1.95
N ALA A 125 -20.66 9.66 -1.33
CA ALA A 125 -20.72 8.21 -1.42
C ALA A 125 -21.96 7.74 -2.19
N ASP A 126 -21.75 6.96 -3.26
CA ASP A 126 -22.83 6.40 -4.08
C ASP A 126 -23.13 4.93 -3.77
N THR A 127 -22.16 4.18 -3.22
CA THR A 127 -22.31 2.76 -2.90
C THR A 127 -22.68 2.53 -1.43
N VAL A 128 -23.32 1.39 -1.13
CA VAL A 128 -23.67 1.01 0.25
C VAL A 128 -22.42 0.96 1.15
N ASN A 129 -21.31 0.40 0.65
CA ASN A 129 -20.05 0.32 1.41
C ASN A 129 -19.47 1.71 1.66
N ALA A 130 -19.42 2.59 0.65
CA ALA A 130 -18.94 3.95 0.81
C ALA A 130 -19.78 4.76 1.81
N LYS A 131 -21.12 4.60 1.81
CA LYS A 131 -22.02 5.22 2.82
C LYS A 131 -21.73 4.74 4.23
N LYS A 132 -21.46 3.44 4.41
CA LYS A 132 -21.04 2.90 5.72
C LYS A 132 -19.72 3.52 6.18
N LEU A 133 -18.76 3.70 5.28
CA LEU A 133 -17.46 4.28 5.60
C LEU A 133 -17.56 5.74 6.02
N ILE A 134 -18.34 6.59 5.35
CA ILE A 134 -18.50 8.00 5.75
C ILE A 134 -19.24 8.14 7.08
N LYS A 135 -20.23 7.28 7.38
CA LYS A 135 -20.88 7.22 8.69
C LYS A 135 -19.88 6.83 9.79
N LYS A 136 -19.07 5.81 9.52
CA LYS A 136 -17.99 5.35 10.42
C LYS A 136 -16.98 6.46 10.69
N GLU A 137 -16.55 7.18 9.65
CA GLU A 137 -15.64 8.32 9.77
C GLU A 137 -16.24 9.44 10.63
N CYS A 138 -17.49 9.79 10.40
CA CYS A 138 -18.19 10.81 11.21
C CYS A 138 -18.23 10.41 12.70
N THR A 139 -18.53 9.15 12.99
CA THR A 139 -18.53 8.62 14.36
C THR A 139 -17.12 8.64 14.97
N ALA A 140 -16.11 8.22 14.21
CA ALA A 140 -14.72 8.22 14.67
C ALA A 140 -14.22 9.63 14.99
N LEU A 141 -14.54 10.61 14.14
CA LEU A 141 -14.20 12.01 14.36
C LEU A 141 -14.88 12.57 15.62
N SER A 142 -16.16 12.25 15.84
CA SER A 142 -16.86 12.66 17.07
C SER A 142 -16.20 12.11 18.33
N TYR A 143 -15.67 10.89 18.25
CA TYR A 143 -14.94 10.26 19.34
C TYR A 143 -13.56 10.89 19.53
N ALA A 144 -12.81 11.09 18.44
CA ALA A 144 -11.45 11.64 18.44
C ALA A 144 -11.40 13.13 18.84
N ALA A 145 -12.48 13.91 18.66
CA ALA A 145 -12.53 15.36 18.87
C ALA A 145 -12.21 15.84 20.30
N LYS A 146 -12.15 14.94 21.27
CA LYS A 146 -11.94 15.27 22.68
C LYS A 146 -10.46 15.46 23.09
N SER A 147 -9.50 15.34 22.16
CA SER A 147 -8.09 15.50 22.45
C SER A 147 -7.56 16.89 22.08
N SER A 148 -6.67 17.42 22.92
CA SER A 148 -5.90 18.63 22.63
C SER A 148 -4.51 18.34 22.04
N LEU A 149 -4.14 17.06 21.87
CA LEU A 149 -2.80 16.64 21.42
C LEU A 149 -2.66 16.60 19.90
N TYR A 150 -3.76 16.72 19.18
CA TYR A 150 -3.82 16.78 17.72
C TYR A 150 -5.05 17.57 17.26
N THR A 151 -5.09 17.91 15.99
CA THR A 151 -6.22 18.59 15.34
C THR A 151 -6.90 17.65 14.36
N ILE A 152 -8.22 17.66 14.30
CA ILE A 152 -9.03 16.92 13.34
C ILE A 152 -10.02 17.84 12.65
N PRO A 153 -10.54 17.50 11.45
CA PRO A 153 -11.58 18.29 10.81
C PRO A 153 -12.88 18.25 11.63
N SER A 154 -13.58 19.37 11.67
CA SER A 154 -15.00 19.35 12.06
C SER A 154 -15.78 18.58 11.01
N ALA A 155 -16.73 17.75 11.45
CA ALA A 155 -17.50 16.87 10.58
C ALA A 155 -18.99 17.16 10.69
N LEU A 156 -19.66 17.26 9.53
CA LEU A 156 -21.12 17.38 9.43
C LEU A 156 -21.65 16.38 8.41
N LEU A 157 -22.49 15.47 8.84
CA LEU A 157 -23.18 14.53 7.96
C LEU A 157 -24.48 15.17 7.47
N HIS A 158 -24.53 15.63 6.20
CA HIS A 158 -25.73 16.23 5.60
C HIS A 158 -26.85 15.21 5.40
N ASN A 159 -26.47 14.02 4.95
CA ASN A 159 -27.35 12.87 4.76
C ASN A 159 -26.51 11.58 4.74
N GLU A 160 -27.13 10.42 4.47
CA GLU A 160 -26.41 9.14 4.44
C GLU A 160 -25.27 9.05 3.40
N SER A 161 -25.20 9.99 2.45
CA SER A 161 -24.31 9.95 1.29
C SER A 161 -23.26 11.05 1.29
N ILE A 162 -23.33 12.06 2.16
CA ILE A 162 -22.45 13.24 2.12
C ILE A 162 -21.96 13.62 3.50
N LEU A 163 -20.63 13.55 3.66
CA LEU A 163 -19.90 14.02 4.83
C LEU A 163 -19.08 15.26 4.47
N GLN A 164 -19.37 16.38 5.11
CA GLN A 164 -18.60 17.61 5.05
C GLN A 164 -17.52 17.60 6.14
N LEU A 165 -16.31 18.00 5.76
CA LEU A 165 -15.13 18.10 6.63
C LEU A 165 -14.47 19.46 6.44
N SER A 166 -14.11 20.15 7.53
CA SER A 166 -13.34 21.39 7.42
C SER A 166 -11.92 21.14 6.88
N ASP A 167 -11.37 22.08 6.10
CA ASP A 167 -9.98 22.01 5.65
C ASP A 167 -9.02 22.43 6.76
N ILE A 168 -8.30 21.47 7.33
CA ILE A 168 -7.28 21.70 8.35
C ILE A 168 -5.84 21.65 7.76
N SER A 169 -5.68 21.48 6.42
CA SER A 169 -4.37 21.39 5.76
C SER A 169 -3.75 22.75 5.44
N GLU A 170 -4.52 23.82 5.58
CA GLU A 170 -4.05 25.15 5.17
C GLU A 170 -2.81 25.57 5.98
N ASN A 171 -1.76 25.95 5.26
CA ASN A 171 -0.43 26.28 5.82
C ASN A 171 0.27 25.13 6.57
N GLY A 172 -0.25 23.89 6.48
CA GLY A 172 0.37 22.71 7.07
C GLY A 172 1.46 22.10 6.18
N ASN A 173 2.50 21.55 6.80
CA ASN A 173 3.58 20.82 6.14
C ASN A 173 3.50 19.33 6.44
N ARG A 174 3.80 18.49 5.44
CA ARG A 174 3.93 17.04 5.62
C ARG A 174 5.36 16.65 5.93
N LYS A 175 5.54 15.72 6.88
CA LYS A 175 6.82 15.05 7.15
C LYS A 175 6.67 13.56 6.94
N ASN A 176 7.62 12.97 6.20
CA ASN A 176 7.63 11.52 5.94
C ASN A 176 8.35 10.73 7.04
N GLU A 177 8.96 11.41 8.00
CA GLU A 177 9.69 10.80 9.11
C GLU A 177 8.85 10.88 10.38
N PHE A 178 8.81 9.77 11.12
CA PHE A 178 8.18 9.72 12.43
C PHE A 178 9.00 10.51 13.46
N GLY A 179 8.35 11.33 14.27
CA GLY A 179 8.99 12.14 15.30
C GLY A 179 8.06 12.43 16.47
N GLU A 180 8.53 13.21 17.45
CA GLU A 180 7.82 13.52 18.70
C GLU A 180 6.41 14.04 18.52
N ILE A 181 6.16 14.86 17.49
CA ILE A 181 4.82 15.38 17.21
C ILE A 181 3.84 14.25 16.82
N HIS A 182 4.32 13.24 16.09
CA HIS A 182 3.52 12.06 15.76
C HIS A 182 3.29 11.20 17.01
N ALA A 183 4.33 10.99 17.82
CA ALA A 183 4.24 10.24 19.08
C ALA A 183 3.23 10.88 20.04
N LYS A 184 3.28 12.22 20.19
CA LYS A 184 2.33 12.97 21.01
C LYS A 184 0.88 12.82 20.52
N ALA A 185 0.66 12.86 19.20
CA ALA A 185 -0.67 12.64 18.63
C ALA A 185 -1.16 11.21 18.86
N LEU A 186 -0.29 10.20 18.68
CA LEU A 186 -0.64 8.79 18.95
C LEU A 186 -0.98 8.54 20.42
N LEU A 187 -0.30 9.21 21.35
CA LEU A 187 -0.64 9.16 22.76
C LEU A 187 -2.09 9.64 22.99
N GLY A 188 -2.45 10.77 22.39
CA GLY A 188 -3.81 11.30 22.47
C GLY A 188 -4.87 10.40 21.82
N ILE A 189 -4.54 9.71 20.73
CA ILE A 189 -5.43 8.75 20.08
C ILE A 189 -5.62 7.52 20.98
N LYS A 190 -4.54 6.94 21.47
CA LYS A 190 -4.53 5.76 22.33
C LYS A 190 -5.31 5.99 23.64
N GLU A 191 -5.19 7.17 24.26
CA GLU A 191 -5.88 7.51 25.52
C GLU A 191 -7.40 7.53 25.38
N ARG A 192 -7.94 7.58 24.17
CA ARG A 192 -9.39 7.60 23.94
C ARG A 192 -10.07 6.29 24.28
N TYR A 193 -9.40 5.17 24.09
CA TYR A 193 -9.88 3.84 24.45
C TYR A 193 -8.74 2.88 24.63
N GLN A 194 -8.76 2.13 25.70
CA GLN A 194 -7.86 1.01 25.93
C GLN A 194 -8.69 -0.14 26.50
N GLY A 195 -8.49 -1.32 25.95
CA GLY A 195 -9.15 -2.54 26.39
C GLY A 195 -8.20 -3.72 26.27
N SER A 196 -8.52 -4.82 26.92
CA SER A 196 -7.79 -6.07 26.82
C SER A 196 -8.78 -7.21 26.67
N CYS A 197 -8.45 -8.20 25.85
CA CYS A 197 -9.24 -9.41 25.69
C CYS A 197 -8.33 -10.61 25.41
N ARG A 198 -8.83 -11.82 25.55
CA ARG A 198 -8.14 -13.01 25.04
C ARG A 198 -8.15 -12.98 23.51
N ILE A 199 -7.12 -13.52 22.88
CA ILE A 199 -7.04 -13.56 21.41
C ILE A 199 -8.22 -14.35 20.83
N SER A 200 -8.66 -15.43 21.49
CA SER A 200 -9.86 -16.20 21.12
C SER A 200 -11.16 -15.37 21.14
N GLU A 201 -11.23 -14.33 21.96
CA GLU A 201 -12.39 -13.46 22.13
C GLU A 201 -12.33 -12.21 21.22
N TRP A 202 -11.19 -11.98 20.59
CA TRP A 202 -10.98 -10.83 19.70
C TRP A 202 -11.68 -11.02 18.34
N LYS A 203 -12.96 -10.68 18.30
CA LYS A 203 -13.87 -10.93 17.16
C LYS A 203 -13.33 -10.43 15.82
N TYR A 204 -12.73 -9.24 15.82
CA TYR A 204 -12.15 -8.68 14.61
C TYR A 204 -11.04 -9.57 14.04
N PHE A 205 -10.12 -10.04 14.88
CA PHE A 205 -9.02 -10.91 14.45
C PHE A 205 -9.52 -12.29 13.99
N GLN A 206 -10.47 -12.88 14.71
CA GLN A 206 -11.08 -14.15 14.32
C GLN A 206 -11.79 -14.05 12.96
N SER A 207 -12.54 -12.96 12.72
CA SER A 207 -13.15 -12.70 11.40
C SER A 207 -12.11 -12.57 10.28
N LEU A 208 -10.94 -11.99 10.53
CA LEU A 208 -9.85 -11.92 9.56
C LEU A 208 -9.25 -13.30 9.26
N LYS A 209 -9.05 -14.15 10.28
CA LYS A 209 -8.59 -15.54 10.12
C LYS A 209 -9.57 -16.36 9.26
N GLU A 210 -10.87 -16.27 9.53
CA GLU A 210 -11.90 -16.93 8.74
C GLU A 210 -11.87 -16.50 7.27
N HIS A 211 -11.80 -15.20 6.99
CA HIS A 211 -11.69 -14.71 5.63
C HIS A 211 -10.40 -15.19 4.94
N PHE A 212 -9.28 -15.17 5.64
CA PHE A 212 -8.01 -15.62 5.09
C PHE A 212 -8.03 -17.10 4.68
N SER A 213 -8.67 -17.96 5.48
CA SER A 213 -8.82 -19.39 5.15
C SER A 213 -9.60 -19.64 3.86
N ALA A 214 -10.45 -18.69 3.45
CA ALA A 214 -11.25 -18.75 2.22
C ALA A 214 -10.56 -18.12 1.00
N ILE A 215 -9.45 -17.39 1.17
CA ILE A 215 -8.75 -16.73 0.06
C ILE A 215 -8.16 -17.77 -0.90
N ARG A 216 -8.49 -17.64 -2.18
CA ARG A 216 -7.98 -18.45 -3.29
C ARG A 216 -7.56 -17.52 -4.43
N ASP A 217 -6.48 -16.81 -4.26
CA ASP A 217 -5.97 -15.85 -5.24
C ASP A 217 -4.53 -16.21 -5.63
N GLU A 218 -4.37 -16.70 -6.85
CA GLU A 218 -3.06 -17.11 -7.38
C GLU A 218 -2.08 -15.96 -7.55
N ARG A 219 -2.51 -14.73 -7.42
CA ARG A 219 -1.62 -13.55 -7.43
C ARG A 219 -0.86 -13.38 -6.12
N ILE A 220 -1.28 -14.03 -5.04
CA ILE A 220 -0.59 -14.00 -3.75
C ILE A 220 0.53 -15.04 -3.75
N PRO A 221 1.78 -14.69 -3.36
CA PRO A 221 2.88 -15.62 -3.30
C PRO A 221 2.61 -16.81 -2.36
N PRO A 222 2.80 -18.06 -2.78
CA PRO A 222 2.48 -19.23 -1.96
C PRO A 222 3.25 -19.31 -0.65
N ASN A 223 4.53 -18.88 -0.63
CA ASN A 223 5.34 -18.89 0.60
C ASN A 223 4.80 -17.90 1.63
N MET A 224 4.29 -16.75 1.19
CA MET A 224 3.62 -15.79 2.08
C MET A 224 2.41 -16.42 2.77
N ILE A 225 1.58 -17.16 2.03
CA ILE A 225 0.43 -17.89 2.60
C ILE A 225 0.90 -18.94 3.61
N ARG A 226 1.96 -19.70 3.28
CA ARG A 226 2.53 -20.70 4.20
C ARG A 226 3.06 -20.06 5.47
N LYS A 227 3.86 -18.99 5.36
CA LYS A 227 4.36 -18.22 6.51
C LYS A 227 3.22 -17.73 7.41
N LEU A 228 2.19 -17.16 6.82
CA LEU A 228 1.02 -16.70 7.57
C LEU A 228 0.31 -17.86 8.28
N ASN A 229 0.10 -18.99 7.61
CA ASN A 229 -0.51 -20.18 8.22
C ASN A 229 0.31 -20.67 9.42
N THR A 230 1.63 -20.81 9.28
CA THR A 230 2.50 -21.22 10.39
C THR A 230 2.35 -20.28 11.58
N ILE A 231 2.49 -18.96 11.36
CA ILE A 231 2.37 -17.98 12.44
C ILE A 231 0.99 -18.01 13.10
N LEU A 232 -0.09 -18.15 12.31
CA LEU A 232 -1.46 -18.20 12.82
C LEU A 232 -1.74 -19.47 13.62
N THR A 233 -1.12 -20.60 13.25
CA THR A 233 -1.25 -21.88 13.98
C THR A 233 -0.50 -21.83 15.31
N ASP A 234 0.63 -21.12 15.37
CA ASP A 234 1.47 -21.01 16.58
C ASP A 234 0.96 -19.97 17.59
N ILE A 235 -0.16 -19.28 17.30
CA ILE A 235 -0.74 -18.31 18.24
C ILE A 235 -1.39 -19.04 19.41
N ASN A 236 -0.96 -18.68 20.63
CA ASN A 236 -1.67 -19.08 21.84
C ASN A 236 -2.95 -18.24 22.01
N GLU A 237 -4.08 -18.82 21.65
CA GLU A 237 -5.40 -18.18 21.70
C GLU A 237 -5.85 -17.77 23.12
N ASN A 238 -5.23 -18.31 24.16
CA ASN A 238 -5.50 -17.96 25.57
C ASN A 238 -4.74 -16.73 26.07
N GLU A 239 -3.75 -16.25 25.31
CA GLU A 239 -3.05 -15.02 25.65
C GLU A 239 -3.96 -13.81 25.56
N SER A 240 -3.67 -12.80 26.40
CA SER A 240 -4.32 -11.51 26.34
C SER A 240 -3.62 -10.58 25.38
N ILE A 241 -4.39 -9.79 24.64
CA ILE A 241 -3.92 -8.71 23.78
C ILE A 241 -4.55 -7.39 24.19
N ASP A 242 -3.73 -6.34 24.32
CA ASP A 242 -4.22 -5.00 24.53
C ASP A 242 -4.65 -4.38 23.22
N LEU A 243 -5.87 -3.83 23.21
CA LEU A 243 -6.46 -3.13 22.10
C LEU A 243 -6.53 -1.63 22.41
N SER A 244 -6.48 -0.82 21.37
CA SER A 244 -6.66 0.62 21.52
C SER A 244 -7.47 1.21 20.37
N PHE A 245 -8.06 2.37 20.61
CA PHE A 245 -8.57 3.18 19.52
C PHE A 245 -7.40 3.56 18.61
N SER A 246 -7.58 3.39 17.32
CA SER A 246 -6.57 3.64 16.30
C SER A 246 -7.20 4.35 15.11
N HIS A 247 -6.44 5.19 14.43
CA HIS A 247 -6.81 5.83 13.18
C HIS A 247 -6.99 4.79 12.05
N GLY A 248 -6.11 3.78 12.03
CA GLY A 248 -6.16 2.66 11.08
C GLY A 248 -5.48 2.91 9.74
N ASP A 249 -5.24 4.18 9.35
CA ASP A 249 -4.43 4.61 8.20
C ASP A 249 -3.59 5.86 8.57
N PHE A 250 -2.93 5.79 9.71
CA PHE A 250 -2.06 6.87 10.20
C PHE A 250 -0.77 6.89 9.39
N THR A 251 -0.68 7.80 8.43
CA THR A 251 0.39 7.88 7.44
C THR A 251 0.76 9.34 7.16
N SER A 252 1.94 9.59 6.58
CA SER A 252 2.40 10.95 6.30
C SER A 252 1.51 11.71 5.31
N TRP A 253 0.77 11.00 4.44
CA TRP A 253 -0.14 11.66 3.51
C TRP A 253 -1.49 12.06 4.14
N ASN A 254 -1.82 11.50 5.29
CA ASN A 254 -3.01 11.84 6.07
C ASN A 254 -2.70 12.81 7.23
N CYS A 255 -1.43 13.23 7.38
CA CYS A 255 -0.98 14.07 8.47
C CYS A 255 -0.34 15.37 7.97
N TYR A 256 -0.66 16.49 8.63
CA TYR A 256 -0.03 17.79 8.42
C TYR A 256 0.44 18.37 9.74
N ILE A 257 1.63 18.96 9.76
CA ILE A 257 2.14 19.72 10.90
C ILE A 257 1.74 21.17 10.73
N LYS A 258 0.94 21.67 11.66
CA LYS A 258 0.46 23.04 11.73
C LYS A 258 0.56 23.53 13.17
N ASP A 259 1.10 24.71 13.39
CA ASP A 259 1.17 25.38 14.70
C ASP A 259 1.64 24.44 15.83
N HIS A 260 2.70 23.69 15.58
CA HIS A 260 3.30 22.69 16.49
C HIS A 260 2.35 21.55 16.90
N THR A 261 1.24 21.36 16.19
CA THR A 261 0.32 20.25 16.37
C THR A 261 0.20 19.42 15.09
N LEU A 262 -0.23 18.17 15.24
CA LEU A 262 -0.50 17.30 14.09
C LEU A 262 -1.97 17.40 13.72
N ALA A 263 -2.26 17.80 12.48
CA ALA A 263 -3.59 17.79 11.90
C ALA A 263 -3.77 16.48 11.12
N ILE A 264 -4.83 15.70 11.46
CA ILE A 264 -5.02 14.32 10.99
C ILE A 264 -6.33 14.19 10.23
N TYR A 265 -6.26 13.70 8.98
CA TYR A 265 -7.40 13.44 8.09
C TYR A 265 -7.69 11.94 7.95
N ASP A 266 -8.84 11.63 7.33
CA ASP A 266 -9.19 10.32 6.78
C ASP A 266 -9.36 9.21 7.82
N TRP A 267 -10.31 9.41 8.74
CA TRP A 267 -10.62 8.52 9.86
C TRP A 267 -11.54 7.35 9.51
N GLU A 268 -11.75 7.05 8.24
CA GLU A 268 -12.71 6.01 7.80
C GLU A 268 -12.33 4.59 8.22
N LEU A 269 -11.02 4.34 8.42
CA LEU A 269 -10.50 3.06 8.89
C LEU A 269 -10.33 2.99 10.41
N ALA A 270 -10.68 4.05 11.14
CA ALA A 270 -10.57 4.08 12.59
C ALA A 270 -11.32 2.92 13.24
N SER A 271 -10.75 2.37 14.31
CA SER A 271 -11.28 1.19 14.98
C SER A 271 -10.89 1.15 16.45
N PHE A 272 -11.74 0.55 17.28
CA PHE A 272 -11.48 0.25 18.68
C PHE A 272 -10.83 -1.13 18.90
N GLU A 273 -10.72 -1.92 17.84
CA GLU A 273 -10.28 -3.32 17.90
C GLU A 273 -8.91 -3.54 17.23
N ARG A 274 -8.05 -2.51 17.23
CA ARG A 274 -6.68 -2.63 16.74
C ARG A 274 -5.73 -2.94 17.89
N PRO A 275 -4.66 -3.74 17.63
CA PRO A 275 -3.63 -3.97 18.65
C PRO A 275 -2.97 -2.65 19.04
N LYS A 276 -2.64 -2.50 20.31
CA LYS A 276 -1.93 -1.34 20.85
C LYS A 276 -0.68 -1.04 20.01
N GLY A 277 -0.47 0.22 19.66
CA GLY A 277 0.64 0.64 18.79
C GLY A 277 0.41 0.46 17.29
N PHE A 278 -0.77 0.03 16.83
CA PHE A 278 -1.05 -0.20 15.42
C PHE A 278 -0.63 0.96 14.53
N ASP A 279 -1.03 2.18 14.83
CA ASP A 279 -0.77 3.37 14.01
C ASP A 279 0.71 3.75 13.97
N PHE A 280 1.48 3.46 15.01
CA PHE A 280 2.93 3.64 15.04
C PHE A 280 3.62 2.75 14.00
N PHE A 281 3.34 1.47 14.02
CA PHE A 281 3.87 0.53 13.03
C PHE A 281 3.39 0.87 11.62
N HIS A 282 2.12 1.25 11.50
CA HIS A 282 1.51 1.60 10.22
C HIS A 282 2.22 2.80 9.58
N PHE A 283 2.48 3.86 10.35
CA PHE A 283 3.19 5.04 9.84
C PHE A 283 4.58 4.67 9.30
N ILE A 284 5.40 3.99 10.09
CA ILE A 284 6.79 3.70 9.72
C ILE A 284 6.85 2.72 8.55
N ILE A 285 6.06 1.64 8.61
CA ILE A 285 6.09 0.58 7.60
C ILE A 285 5.52 1.08 6.27
N GLN A 286 4.35 1.72 6.25
CA GLN A 286 3.75 2.21 5.02
C GLN A 286 4.60 3.30 4.35
N ASN A 287 5.08 4.28 5.11
CA ASN A 287 5.97 5.31 4.57
C ASN A 287 7.31 4.73 4.09
N GLY A 288 7.90 3.80 4.86
CA GLY A 288 9.12 3.10 4.50
C GLY A 288 8.99 2.41 3.15
N ILE A 289 7.90 1.67 2.93
CA ILE A 289 7.66 0.93 1.68
C ILE A 289 7.27 1.87 0.54
N LEU A 290 6.24 2.69 0.73
CA LEU A 290 5.57 3.40 -0.37
C LEU A 290 6.25 4.72 -0.76
N ILE A 291 6.83 5.42 0.19
CA ILE A 291 7.45 6.73 -0.03
C ILE A 291 8.97 6.63 -0.10
N GLN A 292 9.61 6.02 0.92
CA GLN A 292 11.05 6.03 1.09
C GLN A 292 11.76 4.86 0.37
N LYS A 293 11.00 3.83 -0.06
CA LYS A 293 11.53 2.63 -0.74
C LYS A 293 12.62 1.90 0.07
N LYS A 294 12.46 1.88 1.38
CA LYS A 294 13.37 1.19 2.30
C LYS A 294 13.20 -0.33 2.23
N SER A 295 14.29 -1.07 2.47
CA SER A 295 14.24 -2.50 2.77
C SER A 295 13.63 -2.75 4.14
N TRP A 296 13.12 -3.97 4.37
CA TRP A 296 12.60 -4.35 5.69
C TRP A 296 13.63 -4.16 6.80
N LYS A 297 14.87 -4.54 6.56
CA LYS A 297 15.99 -4.32 7.50
C LYS A 297 16.07 -2.87 8.00
N ASN A 298 15.95 -1.91 7.10
CA ASN A 298 16.00 -0.48 7.46
C ASN A 298 14.72 0.00 8.13
N ILE A 299 13.55 -0.53 7.71
CA ILE A 299 12.26 -0.24 8.35
C ILE A 299 12.25 -0.75 9.79
N PHE A 300 12.70 -1.99 10.01
CA PHE A 300 12.74 -2.59 11.34
C PHE A 300 13.73 -1.86 12.28
N LYS A 301 14.88 -1.43 11.75
CA LYS A 301 15.80 -0.58 12.49
C LYS A 301 15.13 0.72 12.93
N GLU A 302 14.40 1.39 12.03
CA GLU A 302 13.66 2.61 12.35
C GLU A 302 12.56 2.38 13.40
N ILE A 303 11.84 1.25 13.34
CA ILE A 303 10.86 0.87 14.36
C ILE A 303 11.53 0.80 15.74
N LYS A 304 12.68 0.11 15.88
CA LYS A 304 13.43 0.03 17.13
C LYS A 304 13.88 1.39 17.64
N GLU A 305 14.44 2.21 16.77
CA GLU A 305 14.91 3.56 17.12
C GLU A 305 13.75 4.47 17.57
N LYS A 306 12.62 4.43 16.86
CA LYS A 306 11.46 5.29 17.14
C LYS A 306 10.59 4.79 18.29
N ASN A 307 10.68 3.52 18.65
CA ASN A 307 9.99 2.97 19.82
C ASN A 307 10.32 3.75 21.12
N ALA A 308 11.56 4.21 21.27
CA ALA A 308 12.00 4.98 22.44
C ALA A 308 11.19 6.28 22.66
N ILE A 309 10.70 6.92 21.61
CA ILE A 309 9.90 8.17 21.71
C ILE A 309 8.39 7.93 21.64
N ALA A 310 7.95 6.73 21.19
CA ALA A 310 6.53 6.44 20.96
C ALA A 310 5.90 5.69 22.13
N PHE A 311 6.34 4.46 22.39
CA PHE A 311 5.70 3.54 23.32
C PHE A 311 6.63 3.00 24.39
N GLN A 312 7.94 3.05 24.17
CA GLN A 312 8.98 2.52 25.08
C GLN A 312 8.74 1.04 25.44
N TYR A 313 8.26 0.26 24.47
CA TYR A 313 8.11 -1.18 24.62
C TYR A 313 9.47 -1.83 24.86
N ASP A 314 9.51 -2.84 25.73
CA ASP A 314 10.63 -3.77 25.75
C ASP A 314 10.65 -4.62 24.46
N ASP A 315 11.70 -5.41 24.25
CA ASP A 315 11.85 -6.18 22.99
C ASP A 315 10.72 -7.21 22.81
N LYS A 316 10.19 -7.79 23.88
CA LYS A 316 9.09 -8.77 23.81
C LYS A 316 7.76 -8.11 23.48
N GLU A 317 7.46 -7.00 24.12
CA GLU A 317 6.27 -6.21 23.82
C GLU A 317 6.30 -5.68 22.38
N LEU A 318 7.46 -5.13 21.95
CA LEU A 318 7.64 -4.61 20.60
C LEU A 318 7.39 -5.71 19.55
N GLU A 319 7.96 -6.89 19.76
CA GLU A 319 7.78 -8.05 18.88
C GLU A 319 6.33 -8.54 18.88
N LYS A 320 5.70 -8.66 20.05
CA LYS A 320 4.29 -9.04 20.20
C LYS A 320 3.36 -8.09 19.42
N TYR A 321 3.45 -6.77 19.67
CA TYR A 321 2.56 -5.83 19.01
C TYR A 321 2.87 -5.65 17.53
N LEU A 322 4.13 -5.77 17.11
CA LEU A 322 4.51 -5.82 15.70
C LEU A 322 3.91 -7.05 15.00
N LYS A 323 3.94 -8.22 15.64
CA LYS A 323 3.31 -9.47 15.15
C LYS A 323 1.83 -9.26 14.88
N PHE A 324 1.09 -8.77 15.87
CA PHE A 324 -0.36 -8.55 15.70
C PHE A 324 -0.70 -7.40 14.76
N TYR A 325 0.14 -6.36 14.69
CA TYR A 325 0.01 -5.35 13.65
C TYR A 325 0.16 -5.98 12.25
N LEU A 326 1.24 -6.71 12.01
CA LEU A 326 1.48 -7.34 10.70
C LEU A 326 0.36 -8.31 10.33
N LEU A 327 -0.06 -9.17 11.24
CA LEU A 327 -1.15 -10.12 10.99
C LEU A 327 -2.46 -9.40 10.67
N THR A 328 -2.91 -8.47 11.50
CA THR A 328 -4.18 -7.76 11.25
C THR A 328 -4.13 -6.91 9.98
N ASN A 329 -3.01 -6.26 9.71
CA ASN A 329 -2.82 -5.44 8.52
C ASN A 329 -2.79 -6.32 7.27
N LEU A 330 -1.97 -7.37 7.23
CA LEU A 330 -1.87 -8.31 6.11
C LEU A 330 -3.19 -8.97 5.79
N LEU A 331 -3.85 -9.58 6.77
CA LEU A 331 -5.11 -10.27 6.56
C LEU A 331 -6.20 -9.32 6.04
N SER A 332 -6.26 -8.09 6.55
CA SER A 332 -7.19 -7.06 6.06
C SER A 332 -6.91 -6.68 4.61
N TYR A 333 -5.64 -6.47 4.26
CA TYR A 333 -5.27 -6.08 2.89
C TYR A 333 -5.40 -7.23 1.91
N LEU A 334 -5.04 -8.46 2.28
CA LEU A 334 -5.23 -9.64 1.41
C LEU A 334 -6.70 -9.85 1.05
N LYS A 335 -7.63 -9.63 2.02
CA LYS A 335 -9.06 -9.62 1.74
C LYS A 335 -9.42 -8.57 0.68
N ILE A 336 -9.02 -7.31 0.89
CA ILE A 336 -9.32 -6.21 -0.03
C ILE A 336 -8.71 -6.45 -1.42
N TYR A 337 -7.47 -6.97 -1.49
CA TYR A 337 -6.79 -7.20 -2.76
C TYR A 337 -7.38 -8.38 -3.53
N SER A 338 -7.82 -9.43 -2.86
CA SER A 338 -8.49 -10.57 -3.52
C SER A 338 -9.82 -10.18 -4.18
N GLU A 339 -10.48 -9.12 -3.71
CA GLU A 339 -11.71 -8.58 -4.29
C GLU A 339 -11.45 -7.64 -5.50
N GLN A 340 -10.19 -7.24 -5.74
CA GLN A 340 -9.83 -6.34 -6.83
C GLN A 340 -9.49 -7.12 -8.11
N GLU A 341 -10.07 -6.73 -9.24
CA GLU A 341 -9.78 -7.32 -10.55
C GLU A 341 -8.33 -7.09 -10.98
N LYS A 342 -7.82 -5.87 -10.79
CA LYS A 342 -6.45 -5.47 -11.16
C LYS A 342 -5.71 -4.88 -9.98
N TRP A 343 -4.45 -5.29 -9.81
CA TRP A 343 -3.59 -4.77 -8.77
C TRP A 343 -2.73 -3.61 -9.25
N HIS A 344 -2.66 -2.57 -8.43
CA HIS A 344 -1.66 -1.52 -8.62
C HIS A 344 -0.27 -2.03 -8.25
N VAL A 345 0.78 -1.55 -8.94
CA VAL A 345 2.18 -1.97 -8.71
C VAL A 345 2.65 -1.83 -7.25
N GLN A 346 2.10 -0.91 -6.49
CA GLN A 346 2.41 -0.71 -5.07
C GLN A 346 2.02 -1.91 -4.20
N ILE A 347 0.99 -2.67 -4.58
CA ILE A 347 0.60 -3.89 -3.87
C ILE A 347 1.75 -4.91 -3.88
N HIS A 348 2.43 -5.07 -5.01
CA HIS A 348 3.59 -5.96 -5.09
C HIS A 348 4.75 -5.50 -4.19
N TRP A 349 4.96 -4.20 -4.01
CA TRP A 349 5.98 -3.69 -3.08
C TRP A 349 5.62 -4.00 -1.63
N LEU A 350 4.36 -3.80 -1.26
CA LEU A 350 3.85 -4.13 0.07
C LEU A 350 4.00 -5.63 0.36
N LEU A 351 3.47 -6.49 -0.50
CA LEU A 351 3.53 -7.94 -0.31
C LEU A 351 4.96 -8.45 -0.17
N LYS A 352 5.90 -7.98 -1.00
CA LYS A 352 7.31 -8.37 -0.94
C LYS A 352 7.98 -7.98 0.38
N THR A 353 7.71 -6.78 0.90
CA THR A 353 8.29 -6.33 2.16
C THR A 353 7.63 -7.02 3.35
N TRP A 354 6.32 -7.23 3.30
CA TRP A 354 5.61 -7.91 4.38
C TRP A 354 5.99 -9.38 4.49
N THR A 355 6.22 -10.09 3.37
CA THR A 355 6.65 -11.50 3.41
C THR A 355 8.02 -11.64 4.08
N GLU A 356 8.95 -10.70 3.84
CA GLU A 356 10.24 -10.63 4.54
C GLU A 356 10.03 -10.30 6.04
N ALA A 357 9.10 -9.40 6.36
CA ALA A 357 8.82 -9.01 7.74
C ALA A 357 8.34 -10.17 8.61
N LEU A 358 7.61 -11.12 8.04
CA LEU A 358 7.11 -12.31 8.75
C LEU A 358 8.22 -13.23 9.26
N ASN A 359 9.43 -13.17 8.67
CA ASN A 359 10.55 -14.02 9.07
C ASN A 359 10.92 -13.89 10.53
N ILE A 360 10.74 -12.72 11.15
CA ILE A 360 11.04 -12.48 12.56
C ILE A 360 10.32 -13.50 13.48
N PHE A 361 9.11 -13.93 13.09
CA PHE A 361 8.25 -14.81 13.89
C PHE A 361 8.37 -16.28 13.50
N LEU A 362 9.31 -16.64 12.63
CA LEU A 362 9.50 -17.99 12.10
C LEU A 362 10.88 -18.58 12.41
N THR A 363 11.77 -17.79 13.01
CA THR A 363 13.16 -18.18 13.28
C THR A 363 13.29 -19.28 14.34
N GLU A 364 12.26 -19.54 15.13
CA GLU A 364 12.25 -20.67 16.08
C GLU A 364 12.03 -22.01 15.38
N ASN A 365 11.26 -22.01 14.27
CA ASN A 365 10.82 -23.22 13.58
C ASN A 365 11.53 -23.45 12.23
N ASN A 366 12.24 -22.44 11.73
CA ASN A 366 12.92 -22.46 10.43
C ASN A 366 14.34 -21.90 10.54
N THR A 367 15.26 -22.43 9.76
CA THR A 367 16.59 -21.85 9.62
C THR A 367 16.53 -20.56 8.80
N GLU A 368 17.52 -19.68 8.95
CA GLU A 368 17.61 -18.46 8.14
C GLU A 368 17.76 -18.78 6.65
N ARG A 369 18.45 -19.89 6.33
CA ARG A 369 18.59 -20.36 4.95
C ARG A 369 17.24 -20.75 4.33
N GLU A 370 16.42 -21.51 5.05
CA GLU A 370 15.08 -21.90 4.61
C GLU A 370 14.20 -20.68 4.36
N LEU A 371 14.14 -19.74 5.31
CA LEU A 371 13.38 -18.50 5.18
C LEU A 371 13.87 -17.63 4.02
N LEU A 372 15.19 -17.56 3.80
CA LEU A 372 15.78 -16.83 2.69
C LEU A 372 15.41 -17.44 1.34
N ILE A 373 15.38 -18.77 1.23
CA ILE A 373 14.93 -19.47 0.03
C ILE A 373 13.48 -19.13 -0.27
N MET A 374 12.61 -19.13 0.72
CA MET A 374 11.21 -18.70 0.58
C MET A 374 11.13 -17.26 0.07
N ASP A 375 11.90 -16.34 0.64
CA ASP A 375 11.94 -14.92 0.23
C ASP A 375 12.43 -14.75 -1.23
N ILE A 376 13.42 -15.51 -1.67
CA ILE A 376 13.93 -15.49 -3.05
C ILE A 376 12.79 -15.81 -4.03
N PHE A 377 12.02 -16.86 -3.77
CA PHE A 377 10.93 -17.27 -4.66
C PHE A 377 9.73 -16.31 -4.59
N ASP A 378 9.43 -15.75 -3.43
CA ASP A 378 8.39 -14.72 -3.31
C ASP A 378 8.79 -13.42 -4.02
N GLN A 379 10.06 -13.03 -3.92
CA GLN A 379 10.61 -11.88 -4.65
C GLN A 379 10.53 -12.07 -6.16
N LEU A 380 10.75 -13.29 -6.65
CA LEU A 380 10.69 -13.65 -8.06
C LEU A 380 9.28 -13.93 -8.59
N TYR A 381 8.27 -14.04 -7.72
CA TYR A 381 6.94 -14.54 -8.09
C TYR A 381 6.31 -13.79 -9.27
N TYR A 382 6.58 -12.49 -9.38
CA TYR A 382 6.09 -11.64 -10.48
C TYR A 382 7.15 -11.37 -11.55
N THR A 383 8.25 -12.14 -11.55
CA THR A 383 9.41 -11.91 -12.41
C THR A 383 9.59 -13.12 -13.32
N PRO A 384 9.87 -12.96 -14.62
CA PRO A 384 10.23 -14.10 -15.48
C PRO A 384 11.55 -14.73 -15.04
N TYR A 385 11.49 -15.99 -14.58
CA TYR A 385 12.62 -16.85 -14.27
C TYR A 385 12.23 -18.32 -14.47
N ALA A 386 13.21 -19.21 -14.52
CA ALA A 386 12.99 -20.66 -14.45
C ALA A 386 14.17 -21.33 -13.76
N THR A 387 13.90 -22.23 -12.79
CA THR A 387 14.96 -23.01 -12.12
C THR A 387 15.35 -24.20 -12.94
N LEU A 388 16.66 -24.54 -12.90
CA LEU A 388 17.25 -25.81 -13.41
C LEU A 388 17.30 -26.80 -12.24
N LYS A 389 17.09 -28.09 -12.54
CA LYS A 389 17.28 -29.19 -11.57
C LYS A 389 16.57 -29.03 -10.22
N PHE A 390 15.54 -28.21 -10.16
CA PHE A 390 14.74 -28.04 -8.93
C PHE A 390 13.65 -29.10 -8.86
N ASN A 391 13.77 -30.07 -7.94
CA ASN A 391 12.81 -31.16 -7.82
C ASN A 391 11.44 -30.70 -7.32
N ASN A 392 10.44 -31.62 -7.20
CA ASN A 392 9.09 -31.28 -6.74
C ASN A 392 9.00 -31.07 -5.21
N GLU A 393 10.08 -30.67 -4.60
CA GLU A 393 10.14 -30.37 -3.18
C GLU A 393 9.72 -28.90 -2.92
N THR A 394 9.24 -28.61 -1.72
CA THR A 394 9.03 -27.24 -1.28
C THR A 394 10.37 -26.48 -1.32
N PRO A 395 10.36 -25.18 -1.66
CA PRO A 395 11.61 -24.43 -1.85
C PRO A 395 12.57 -24.53 -0.67
N GLU A 396 12.06 -24.43 0.54
CA GLU A 396 12.86 -24.49 1.78
C GLU A 396 13.52 -25.86 2.03
N ASN A 397 12.96 -26.95 1.50
CA ASN A 397 13.51 -28.31 1.66
C ASN A 397 14.72 -28.58 0.74
N LEU A 398 15.29 -27.55 0.11
CA LEU A 398 16.49 -27.66 -0.68
C LEU A 398 17.65 -28.18 0.18
N LYS A 399 18.28 -29.29 -0.23
CA LYS A 399 19.41 -29.90 0.49
C LYS A 399 20.52 -28.88 0.79
N LEU A 400 21.20 -29.02 1.92
CA LEU A 400 22.23 -28.08 2.38
C LEU A 400 23.36 -27.86 1.36
N ASN A 401 23.73 -28.89 0.65
CA ASN A 401 24.80 -28.84 -0.36
C ASN A 401 24.32 -28.54 -1.78
N SER A 402 23.03 -28.17 -1.93
CA SER A 402 22.49 -27.86 -3.26
C SER A 402 22.50 -26.36 -3.48
N ASP A 403 22.90 -25.99 -4.69
CA ASP A 403 22.83 -24.63 -5.21
C ASP A 403 21.47 -24.40 -5.89
N ILE A 404 21.10 -23.15 -6.06
CA ILE A 404 19.92 -22.77 -6.83
C ILE A 404 20.39 -22.22 -8.17
N ASP A 405 20.23 -23.02 -9.22
CA ASP A 405 20.51 -22.63 -10.60
C ASP A 405 19.22 -22.06 -11.22
N MET A 406 19.25 -20.84 -11.74
CA MET A 406 18.08 -20.26 -12.39
C MET A 406 18.42 -19.44 -13.63
N ILE A 407 17.59 -19.57 -14.64
CA ILE A 407 17.61 -18.75 -15.84
C ILE A 407 16.80 -17.49 -15.54
N ILE A 408 17.43 -16.32 -15.74
CA ILE A 408 16.83 -15.03 -15.43
C ILE A 408 17.52 -13.93 -16.25
N SER A 409 16.80 -12.87 -16.66
CA SER A 409 17.46 -11.77 -17.37
C SER A 409 18.50 -11.05 -16.50
N SER A 410 19.59 -10.54 -17.09
CA SER A 410 20.66 -9.82 -16.38
C SER A 410 20.11 -8.65 -15.54
N ARG A 411 19.11 -7.93 -16.05
CA ARG A 411 18.43 -6.86 -15.30
C ARG A 411 17.77 -7.36 -14.02
N ASN A 412 17.09 -8.51 -14.07
CA ASN A 412 16.40 -9.10 -12.93
C ASN A 412 17.38 -9.80 -11.98
N ALA A 413 18.48 -10.36 -12.49
CA ALA A 413 19.59 -10.88 -11.68
C ALA A 413 20.18 -9.76 -10.80
N LYS A 414 20.49 -8.59 -11.37
CA LYS A 414 20.98 -7.42 -10.61
C LYS A 414 20.00 -6.95 -9.55
N LYS A 415 18.69 -6.97 -9.83
CA LYS A 415 17.66 -6.66 -8.82
C LYS A 415 17.62 -7.69 -7.69
N MET A 416 17.79 -8.98 -8.01
CA MET A 416 17.86 -10.04 -7.01
C MET A 416 19.09 -9.88 -6.11
N ILE A 417 20.26 -9.60 -6.66
CA ILE A 417 21.48 -9.34 -5.89
C ILE A 417 21.28 -8.14 -4.96
N ALA A 418 20.66 -7.05 -5.43
CA ALA A 418 20.35 -5.88 -4.61
C ALA A 418 19.37 -6.21 -3.47
N PHE A 419 18.35 -7.04 -3.74
CA PHE A 419 17.43 -7.53 -2.73
C PHE A 419 18.16 -8.35 -1.67
N LEU A 420 18.97 -9.32 -2.07
CA LEU A 420 19.74 -10.17 -1.16
C LEU A 420 20.70 -9.36 -0.28
N SER A 421 21.38 -8.36 -0.85
CA SER A 421 22.25 -7.45 -0.09
C SER A 421 21.53 -6.64 0.96
N ALA A 422 20.24 -6.39 0.75
CA ALA A 422 19.38 -5.60 1.65
C ALA A 422 18.49 -6.47 2.58
N ASN A 423 18.47 -7.79 2.39
CA ASN A 423 17.63 -8.72 3.16
C ASN A 423 18.11 -8.82 4.61
N SER A 424 17.16 -8.90 5.52
CA SER A 424 17.42 -8.88 6.97
C SER A 424 18.10 -10.15 7.48
N LEU A 425 18.01 -11.28 6.77
CA LEU A 425 18.62 -12.55 7.13
C LEU A 425 20.09 -12.66 6.65
N VAL A 426 20.49 -11.79 5.72
CA VAL A 426 21.82 -11.86 5.08
C VAL A 426 22.84 -11.08 5.90
N GLN A 427 23.94 -11.77 6.27
CA GLN A 427 25.12 -11.17 6.88
C GLN A 427 26.11 -10.69 5.84
N ASN A 428 26.46 -11.57 4.88
CA ASN A 428 27.42 -11.27 3.81
C ASN A 428 26.99 -11.85 2.47
N ILE A 429 27.36 -11.17 1.39
CA ILE A 429 27.12 -11.60 0.02
C ILE A 429 28.38 -11.37 -0.82
N THR A 430 28.79 -12.40 -1.55
CA THR A 430 29.88 -12.31 -2.53
C THR A 430 29.33 -12.63 -3.90
N THR A 431 29.61 -11.78 -4.88
CA THR A 431 29.12 -11.93 -6.25
C THR A 431 30.28 -11.97 -7.23
N VAL A 432 30.29 -12.98 -8.10
CA VAL A 432 31.21 -13.11 -9.22
C VAL A 432 30.40 -12.96 -10.51
N GLU A 433 30.67 -11.89 -11.26
CA GLU A 433 30.04 -11.64 -12.56
C GLU A 433 30.86 -12.34 -13.66
N LYS A 434 30.20 -13.23 -14.39
CA LYS A 434 30.73 -13.87 -15.62
C LYS A 434 29.94 -13.34 -16.81
N SER A 435 30.46 -13.51 -18.01
CA SER A 435 29.81 -12.98 -19.23
C SER A 435 28.38 -13.51 -19.48
N PHE A 436 27.98 -14.59 -18.82
CA PHE A 436 26.70 -15.28 -19.03
C PHE A 436 25.90 -15.51 -17.74
N MET A 437 26.48 -15.24 -16.57
CA MET A 437 25.82 -15.48 -15.28
C MET A 437 26.43 -14.66 -14.15
N TYR A 438 25.70 -14.56 -13.06
CA TYR A 438 26.17 -14.09 -11.75
C TYR A 438 26.20 -15.29 -10.81
N SER A 439 27.36 -15.63 -10.26
CA SER A 439 27.46 -16.60 -9.17
C SER A 439 27.46 -15.85 -7.85
N VAL A 440 26.50 -16.15 -6.98
CA VAL A 440 26.23 -15.41 -5.75
C VAL A 440 26.36 -16.36 -4.57
N ARG A 441 27.32 -16.10 -3.67
CA ARG A 441 27.45 -16.81 -2.40
C ARG A 441 26.92 -15.93 -1.29
N ILE A 442 25.98 -16.48 -0.53
CA ILE A 442 25.27 -15.80 0.55
C ILE A 442 25.62 -16.48 1.86
N ILE A 443 25.91 -15.69 2.89
CA ILE A 443 26.13 -16.16 4.26
C ILE A 443 25.03 -15.49 5.11
N THR A 444 24.22 -16.29 5.79
CA THR A 444 23.19 -15.81 6.71
C THR A 444 23.82 -15.35 8.03
N LYS A 445 23.05 -14.72 8.93
CA LYS A 445 23.54 -14.29 10.25
C LYS A 445 23.95 -15.46 11.15
N HIS A 446 23.32 -16.62 10.98
CA HIS A 446 23.69 -17.86 11.66
C HIS A 446 24.73 -18.68 10.88
N HIS A 447 25.47 -18.02 9.96
CA HIS A 447 26.58 -18.60 9.19
C HIS A 447 26.21 -19.75 8.24
N GLU A 448 24.92 -19.91 7.90
CA GLU A 448 24.51 -20.87 6.89
C GLU A 448 24.84 -20.33 5.49
N ILE A 449 25.18 -21.24 4.57
CA ILE A 449 25.59 -20.88 3.22
C ILE A 449 24.49 -21.24 2.23
N LEU A 450 24.24 -20.33 1.30
CA LEU A 450 23.40 -20.55 0.12
C LEU A 450 24.12 -20.02 -1.11
N ASN A 451 24.28 -20.88 -2.14
CA ASN A 451 24.80 -20.50 -3.43
C ASN A 451 23.66 -20.36 -4.44
N LEU A 452 23.77 -19.34 -5.30
CA LEU A 452 22.75 -19.01 -6.27
C LEU A 452 23.43 -18.64 -7.59
N ASP A 453 23.17 -19.42 -8.65
CA ASP A 453 23.67 -19.15 -9.99
C ASP A 453 22.57 -18.55 -10.87
N LEU A 454 22.70 -17.24 -11.16
CA LEU A 454 21.75 -16.45 -11.94
C LEU A 454 22.21 -16.39 -13.39
N ILE A 455 21.71 -17.30 -14.21
CA ILE A 455 22.15 -17.54 -15.59
C ILE A 455 21.36 -16.62 -16.51
N SER A 456 22.04 -15.67 -17.17
CA SER A 456 21.40 -14.70 -18.06
C SER A 456 21.52 -15.06 -19.55
N GLN A 457 22.47 -15.93 -19.91
CA GLN A 457 22.69 -16.43 -21.28
C GLN A 457 23.09 -17.91 -21.26
N LEU A 458 22.49 -18.70 -22.13
CA LEU A 458 22.82 -20.09 -22.32
C LEU A 458 23.80 -20.20 -23.49
N LYS A 459 25.10 -20.06 -23.16
CA LYS A 459 26.19 -20.09 -24.17
C LYS A 459 27.39 -20.87 -23.68
N TRP A 460 28.09 -21.46 -24.63
CA TRP A 460 29.42 -22.08 -24.46
C TRP A 460 30.47 -21.25 -25.21
N LYS A 461 31.37 -20.61 -24.45
CA LYS A 461 32.33 -19.63 -25.00
C LYS A 461 31.59 -18.51 -25.76
N TYR A 462 31.72 -18.46 -27.07
CA TYR A 462 31.09 -17.45 -27.94
C TYR A 462 29.81 -17.95 -28.64
N LEU A 463 29.52 -19.26 -28.54
CA LEU A 463 28.37 -19.88 -29.19
C LEU A 463 27.17 -19.83 -28.27
N GLN A 464 26.06 -19.21 -28.72
CA GLN A 464 24.79 -19.33 -28.06
C GLN A 464 24.19 -20.70 -28.37
N ILE A 465 23.94 -21.49 -27.32
CA ILE A 465 23.44 -22.85 -27.42
C ILE A 465 21.92 -22.89 -27.41
N MET A 466 21.31 -22.07 -26.54
CA MET A 466 19.84 -21.96 -26.39
C MET A 466 19.46 -20.49 -26.23
N ASP A 467 18.28 -20.14 -26.76
CA ASP A 467 17.69 -18.80 -26.48
C ASP A 467 17.05 -18.78 -25.09
N THR A 468 17.58 -17.94 -24.23
CA THR A 468 17.08 -17.73 -22.87
C THR A 468 15.60 -17.32 -22.85
N ASN A 469 15.15 -16.51 -23.82
CA ASN A 469 13.75 -16.06 -23.90
C ASN A 469 12.83 -17.22 -24.30
N GLU A 470 13.25 -18.11 -25.22
CA GLU A 470 12.48 -19.30 -25.57
C GLU A 470 12.32 -20.23 -24.37
N VAL A 471 13.40 -20.50 -23.63
CA VAL A 471 13.33 -21.30 -22.39
C VAL A 471 12.41 -20.67 -21.33
N LEU A 472 12.49 -19.36 -21.16
CA LEU A 472 11.60 -18.66 -20.22
C LEU A 472 10.13 -18.62 -20.69
N ALA A 473 9.86 -18.69 -21.99
CA ALA A 473 8.50 -18.79 -22.51
C ALA A 473 7.89 -20.18 -22.27
N ASN A 474 8.71 -21.23 -22.33
CA ASN A 474 8.29 -22.64 -22.16
C ASN A 474 8.25 -23.11 -20.69
N LYS A 475 8.58 -22.26 -19.73
CA LYS A 475 8.61 -22.62 -18.31
C LYS A 475 7.23 -23.06 -17.82
N PHE A 476 7.20 -23.92 -16.82
CA PHE A 476 5.98 -24.31 -16.11
C PHE A 476 6.13 -24.03 -14.61
N LYS A 477 5.00 -23.89 -13.93
CA LYS A 477 4.92 -23.64 -12.51
C LYS A 477 4.61 -24.94 -11.76
N ASN A 478 5.39 -25.28 -10.74
CA ASN A 478 5.09 -26.42 -9.90
C ASN A 478 4.00 -26.07 -8.86
N SER A 479 3.55 -27.08 -8.10
CA SER A 479 2.52 -26.92 -7.05
C SER A 479 2.93 -25.96 -5.91
N PHE A 480 4.22 -25.69 -5.75
CA PHE A 480 4.76 -24.79 -4.73
C PHE A 480 5.06 -23.37 -5.23
N GLY A 481 4.65 -23.06 -6.47
CA GLY A 481 4.81 -21.72 -7.05
C GLY A 481 6.17 -21.43 -7.66
N VAL A 482 7.05 -22.43 -7.75
CA VAL A 482 8.37 -22.32 -8.39
C VAL A 482 8.24 -22.55 -9.88
N TYR A 483 8.80 -21.64 -10.70
CA TYR A 483 8.90 -21.85 -12.15
C TYR A 483 10.11 -22.71 -12.48
N LYS A 484 9.89 -23.74 -13.27
CA LYS A 484 10.88 -24.72 -13.73
C LYS A 484 11.04 -24.66 -15.24
N VAL A 485 12.23 -24.98 -15.72
CA VAL A 485 12.48 -25.20 -17.13
C VAL A 485 11.68 -26.43 -17.59
N SER A 486 11.14 -26.38 -18.82
CA SER A 486 10.39 -27.50 -19.41
C SER A 486 11.24 -28.77 -19.47
N GLU A 487 10.61 -29.95 -19.43
CA GLU A 487 11.34 -31.23 -19.57
C GLU A 487 12.11 -31.30 -20.87
N LYS A 488 11.54 -30.80 -21.96
CA LYS A 488 12.20 -30.74 -23.28
C LYS A 488 13.46 -29.88 -23.22
N ASP A 489 13.41 -28.71 -22.64
CA ASP A 489 14.56 -27.82 -22.56
C ASP A 489 15.56 -28.30 -21.51
N THR A 490 15.13 -29.01 -20.46
CA THR A 490 16.02 -29.69 -19.50
C THR A 490 16.79 -30.79 -20.18
N ALA A 491 16.15 -31.62 -21.00
CA ALA A 491 16.85 -32.66 -21.78
C ALA A 491 17.87 -32.04 -22.75
N ARG A 492 17.51 -30.98 -23.48
CA ARG A 492 18.44 -30.23 -24.33
C ARG A 492 19.64 -29.69 -23.53
N PHE A 493 19.38 -29.11 -22.35
CA PHE A 493 20.42 -28.57 -21.49
C PHE A 493 21.42 -29.69 -21.06
N ILE A 494 20.93 -30.84 -20.62
CA ILE A 494 21.77 -31.98 -20.19
C ILE A 494 22.60 -32.52 -21.32
N HIS A 495 22.09 -32.53 -22.57
CA HIS A 495 22.83 -33.03 -23.73
C HIS A 495 23.85 -32.06 -24.31
N LEU A 496 23.68 -30.74 -24.03
CA LEU A 496 24.51 -29.69 -24.62
C LEU A 496 25.55 -29.10 -23.65
N PHE A 497 25.37 -29.31 -22.35
CA PHE A 497 26.25 -28.90 -21.26
C PHE A 497 26.70 -30.07 -20.38
#